data_e86064e3b7cf2791a794253c8ea84862
#
_entry.id   e86064e3b7cf2791a794253c8ea84862
#
_cell.length_a   1.000
_cell.length_b   1.000
_cell.length_c   1.000
_cell.angle_alpha   90.00
_cell.angle_beta   90.00
_cell.angle_gamma   90.00
#
_symmetry.space_group_name_H-M   'P 1'
#
loop_
_entity.id
_entity.type
_entity.pdbx_description
1 polymer ?
#
loop_
_entity_poly.entity_id
_entity_poly.type
_entity_poly.pdbx_seq_one_letter_code
_entity_poly.pdbx_strand_id
1 'polypeptide(L)'
;MHIRTISRLGRFTALTAAALSLGLGLAQAQPESNDPIKLTLHDWTGQLITTNLMAEVLKKAGYNVELVQADYLAQFAGLETGDLHVAMEMWETTGREAMDAATATGKVENMGPTGMKAKEEWWYPTYMKEKCPGLPNWDALKTDACAEAFSTAETAPKGRYLGGPVTWGGFDDERVEALDLPFEVIHAGTDAALFAELESAYQRQAPILLWVYAPHWAPAKYEGEWVEFPEYTAECYGDPSWGSNPDMAYDCGKPFGEIWKVGWAGVKDKWPGAYDAIKAFSIDNDEMGAMITEVDLDGKTVEAVVADWIGKNEARWSEWIK
;
A
#
# COMPACT_ATOMS: atom_id res chain seq x y z
N MET A 1 106.02 -10.15 8.59
CA MET A 1 105.69 -8.82 8.08
C MET A 1 104.19 -8.69 8.11
N HIS A 2 103.65 -7.91 9.10
CA HIS A 2 102.30 -7.87 9.47
C HIS A 2 101.60 -6.73 8.70
N ILE A 3 100.42 -7.02 8.09
CA ILE A 3 99.55 -5.99 7.60
C ILE A 3 98.19 -6.28 8.22
N ARG A 4 97.70 -5.36 9.04
CA ARG A 4 96.37 -5.36 9.66
C ARG A 4 95.34 -4.70 8.69
N THR A 5 94.27 -5.41 8.44
CA THR A 5 93.12 -4.86 7.71
C THR A 5 92.01 -4.52 8.70
N ILE A 6 91.60 -3.27 8.70
CA ILE A 6 90.56 -2.73 9.55
C ILE A 6 89.19 -2.85 8.80
N SER A 7 88.26 -3.61 9.34
CA SER A 7 86.87 -3.68 8.86
C SER A 7 86.00 -2.59 9.49
N ARG A 8 85.39 -1.74 8.68
CA ARG A 8 84.37 -0.78 9.10
C ARG A 8 83.00 -1.43 9.00
N LEU A 9 82.35 -1.55 10.15
CA LEU A 9 80.91 -1.91 10.24
C LEU A 9 80.02 -0.69 9.87
N GLY A 10 79.32 -0.77 8.78
CA GLY A 10 78.27 0.18 8.44
C GLY A 10 76.96 -0.23 9.13
N ARG A 11 76.47 0.63 9.98
CA ARG A 11 75.11 0.50 10.56
C ARG A 11 74.05 0.97 9.55
N PHE A 12 73.25 0.04 9.02
CA PHE A 12 72.07 0.35 8.31
C PHE A 12 70.87 0.50 9.35
N THR A 13 70.41 1.72 9.51
CA THR A 13 69.13 2.03 10.23
C THR A 13 67.99 1.80 9.25
N ALA A 14 67.23 0.74 9.43
CA ALA A 14 65.99 0.53 8.73
C ALA A 14 64.87 1.37 9.40
N LEU A 15 64.40 2.42 8.72
CA LEU A 15 63.16 3.13 9.06
C LEU A 15 61.99 2.28 8.62
N THR A 16 61.30 1.66 9.55
CA THR A 16 60.00 1.03 9.36
C THR A 16 58.94 2.14 9.37
N ALA A 17 58.42 2.51 8.21
CA ALA A 17 57.26 3.37 8.10
C ALA A 17 56.00 2.52 8.38
N ALA A 18 55.42 2.66 9.59
CA ALA A 18 54.12 2.10 9.91
C ALA A 18 53.04 2.96 9.22
N ALA A 19 52.48 2.45 8.13
CA ALA A 19 51.28 3.02 7.51
C ALA A 19 50.07 2.72 8.42
N LEU A 20 49.65 3.72 9.22
CA LEU A 20 48.33 3.70 9.83
C LEU A 20 47.28 3.86 8.73
N SER A 21 46.71 2.77 8.26
CA SER A 21 45.45 2.78 7.52
C SER A 21 44.33 3.12 8.51
N LEU A 22 43.98 4.42 8.59
CA LEU A 22 42.69 4.85 9.16
C LEU A 22 41.58 4.27 8.26
N GLY A 23 41.08 3.10 8.62
CA GLY A 23 39.79 2.63 8.12
C GLY A 23 38.74 3.60 8.62
N LEU A 24 38.25 4.47 7.75
CA LEU A 24 36.97 5.17 7.93
C LEU A 24 35.90 4.10 7.85
N GLY A 25 35.69 3.32 8.95
CA GLY A 25 34.48 2.61 9.18
C GLY A 25 33.40 3.68 9.32
N LEU A 26 32.43 3.70 8.40
CA LEU A 26 31.19 4.41 8.61
C LEU A 26 30.64 3.89 9.93
N ALA A 27 30.69 4.71 10.97
CA ALA A 27 30.04 4.40 12.22
C ALA A 27 28.54 4.37 11.91
N GLN A 28 27.98 3.18 11.75
CA GLN A 28 26.56 2.98 11.67
C GLN A 28 25.98 3.47 13.00
N ALA A 29 25.15 4.48 12.95
CA ALA A 29 24.50 4.99 14.16
C ALA A 29 23.77 3.82 14.82
N GLN A 30 24.01 3.63 16.12
CA GLN A 30 23.29 2.60 16.89
C GLN A 30 21.84 3.00 17.01
N PRO A 31 20.88 2.07 16.88
CA PRO A 31 19.47 2.36 17.14
C PRO A 31 19.27 2.99 18.52
N GLU A 32 18.39 3.96 18.62
CA GLU A 32 18.12 4.71 19.86
C GLU A 32 17.41 3.83 20.91
N SER A 33 16.74 2.76 20.46
CA SER A 33 16.06 1.76 21.30
C SER A 33 16.20 0.37 20.73
N ASN A 34 16.34 -0.63 21.62
CA ASN A 34 16.31 -2.06 21.27
C ASN A 34 14.89 -2.64 21.24
N ASP A 35 13.87 -1.86 21.62
CA ASP A 35 12.49 -2.32 21.52
C ASP A 35 12.11 -2.51 20.05
N PRO A 36 11.26 -3.50 19.72
CA PRO A 36 10.84 -3.72 18.34
C PRO A 36 9.93 -2.59 17.84
N ILE A 37 10.15 -2.18 16.59
CA ILE A 37 9.21 -1.33 15.86
C ILE A 37 8.16 -2.25 15.25
N LYS A 38 6.90 -2.08 15.62
CA LYS A 38 5.79 -2.89 15.14
C LYS A 38 5.15 -2.25 13.91
N LEU A 39 5.32 -2.89 12.76
CA LEU A 39 4.69 -2.49 11.51
C LEU A 39 3.44 -3.32 11.26
N THR A 40 2.33 -2.68 10.84
CA THR A 40 1.10 -3.39 10.53
C THR A 40 1.21 -4.16 9.23
N LEU A 41 0.68 -5.39 9.20
CA LEU A 41 0.43 -6.17 8.00
C LEU A 41 -1.07 -6.26 7.74
N HIS A 42 -1.46 -6.11 6.49
CA HIS A 42 -2.80 -6.36 5.96
C HIS A 42 -2.77 -7.55 4.99
N ASP A 43 -3.84 -7.75 4.24
CA ASP A 43 -4.05 -8.95 3.42
C ASP A 43 -3.92 -8.75 1.91
N TRP A 44 -3.56 -7.55 1.44
CA TRP A 44 -3.32 -7.31 0.01
C TRP A 44 -1.83 -7.19 -0.33
N THR A 45 -1.49 -7.66 -1.51
CA THR A 45 -0.08 -7.84 -1.94
C THR A 45 0.73 -6.55 -1.92
N GLY A 46 0.16 -5.42 -2.35
CA GLY A 46 0.87 -4.13 -2.33
C GLY A 46 1.34 -3.75 -0.93
N GLN A 47 0.47 -3.88 0.07
CA GLN A 47 0.81 -3.54 1.45
C GLN A 47 1.82 -4.52 2.06
N LEU A 48 1.69 -5.81 1.74
CA LEU A 48 2.69 -6.80 2.16
C LEU A 48 4.08 -6.42 1.63
N ILE A 49 4.18 -6.01 0.36
CA ILE A 49 5.43 -5.56 -0.25
C ILE A 49 5.93 -4.29 0.43
N THR A 50 5.11 -3.24 0.54
CA THR A 50 5.47 -1.94 1.11
C THR A 50 5.99 -2.07 2.53
N THR A 51 5.28 -2.85 3.36
CA THR A 51 5.65 -3.07 4.76
C THR A 51 6.93 -3.89 4.90
N ASN A 52 7.09 -4.95 4.09
CA ASN A 52 8.32 -5.75 4.12
C ASN A 52 9.53 -4.99 3.58
N LEU A 53 9.37 -4.13 2.57
CA LEU A 53 10.43 -3.22 2.10
C LEU A 53 10.94 -2.34 3.25
N MET A 54 10.02 -1.65 3.94
CA MET A 54 10.39 -0.79 5.07
C MET A 54 11.01 -1.59 6.22
N ALA A 55 10.46 -2.77 6.53
CA ALA A 55 11.01 -3.65 7.54
C ALA A 55 12.46 -4.05 7.25
N GLU A 56 12.77 -4.42 6.01
CA GLU A 56 14.13 -4.78 5.60
C GLU A 56 15.09 -3.58 5.64
N VAL A 57 14.63 -2.39 5.24
CA VAL A 57 15.43 -1.15 5.36
C VAL A 57 15.75 -0.86 6.82
N LEU A 58 14.76 -0.92 7.72
CA LEU A 58 14.95 -0.68 9.16
C LEU A 58 15.87 -1.74 9.79
N LYS A 59 15.74 -3.02 9.43
CA LYS A 59 16.64 -4.08 9.90
C LYS A 59 18.07 -3.84 9.44
N LYS A 60 18.29 -3.37 8.20
CA LYS A 60 19.62 -3.00 7.70
C LYS A 60 20.20 -1.79 8.43
N ALA A 61 19.36 -0.89 8.93
CA ALA A 61 19.77 0.20 9.83
C ALA A 61 20.00 -0.25 11.28
N GLY A 62 19.76 -1.54 11.59
CA GLY A 62 20.02 -2.14 12.90
C GLY A 62 18.84 -2.18 13.85
N TYR A 63 17.66 -1.70 13.44
CA TYR A 63 16.44 -1.75 14.27
C TYR A 63 15.86 -3.16 14.38
N ASN A 64 15.27 -3.46 15.52
CA ASN A 64 14.40 -4.61 15.67
C ASN A 64 13.03 -4.29 15.07
N VAL A 65 12.50 -5.17 14.23
CA VAL A 65 11.20 -4.97 13.56
C VAL A 65 10.33 -6.20 13.79
N GLU A 66 9.08 -5.95 14.17
CA GLU A 66 8.02 -6.94 14.30
C GLU A 66 6.91 -6.61 13.32
N LEU A 67 6.43 -7.61 12.57
CA LEU A 67 5.30 -7.48 11.67
C LEU A 67 4.06 -8.01 12.40
N VAL A 68 3.01 -7.18 12.48
CA VAL A 68 1.81 -7.49 13.27
C VAL A 68 0.57 -7.42 12.36
N GLN A 69 -0.11 -8.56 12.22
CA GLN A 69 -1.37 -8.61 11.48
C GLN A 69 -2.44 -7.74 12.14
N ALA A 70 -3.08 -6.88 11.37
CA ALA A 70 -4.18 -6.04 11.82
C ALA A 70 -5.17 -5.79 10.67
N ASP A 71 -6.45 -5.65 11.00
CA ASP A 71 -7.45 -5.21 10.04
C ASP A 71 -7.25 -3.72 9.69
N TYR A 72 -7.54 -3.36 8.44
CA TYR A 72 -7.20 -2.07 7.87
C TYR A 72 -7.74 -0.89 8.67
N LEU A 73 -9.04 -0.82 8.92
CA LEU A 73 -9.61 0.28 9.70
C LEU A 73 -9.39 0.13 11.21
N ALA A 74 -9.32 -1.11 11.74
CA ALA A 74 -9.12 -1.35 13.16
C ALA A 74 -7.70 -1.01 13.65
N GLN A 75 -6.70 -0.91 12.75
CA GLN A 75 -5.31 -0.58 13.10
C GLN A 75 -5.16 0.75 13.85
N PHE A 76 -6.03 1.72 13.59
CA PHE A 76 -5.94 3.04 14.23
C PHE A 76 -6.05 2.98 15.75
N ALA A 77 -6.88 2.10 16.31
CA ALA A 77 -6.94 1.90 17.76
C ALA A 77 -5.60 1.43 18.34
N GLY A 78 -4.90 0.53 17.66
CA GLY A 78 -3.56 0.08 18.06
C GLY A 78 -2.49 1.16 17.89
N LEU A 79 -2.58 2.00 16.85
CA LEU A 79 -1.69 3.13 16.65
C LEU A 79 -1.90 4.21 17.72
N GLU A 80 -3.13 4.50 18.13
CA GLU A 80 -3.43 5.47 19.19
C GLU A 80 -2.90 5.07 20.56
N THR A 81 -2.85 3.76 20.86
CA THR A 81 -2.33 3.23 22.13
C THR A 81 -0.83 2.97 22.11
N GLY A 82 -0.19 2.92 20.94
CA GLY A 82 1.20 2.51 20.78
C GLY A 82 1.40 0.99 20.88
N ASP A 83 0.32 0.19 20.74
CA ASP A 83 0.42 -1.26 20.58
C ASP A 83 0.87 -1.64 19.18
N LEU A 84 0.56 -0.80 18.20
CA LEU A 84 1.10 -0.75 16.85
C LEU A 84 1.86 0.55 16.65
N HIS A 85 2.90 0.54 15.82
CA HIS A 85 3.74 1.73 15.70
C HIS A 85 3.62 2.42 14.34
N VAL A 86 3.57 1.67 13.23
CA VAL A 86 3.52 2.25 11.88
C VAL A 86 2.65 1.40 10.96
N ALA A 87 1.84 2.07 10.16
CA ALA A 87 1.15 1.54 9.00
C ALA A 87 1.72 2.18 7.73
N MET A 88 2.24 1.36 6.83
CA MET A 88 2.92 1.84 5.61
C MET A 88 1.96 2.21 4.49
N GLU A 89 0.71 1.72 4.53
CA GLU A 89 -0.32 2.10 3.57
C GLU A 89 -1.62 2.46 4.28
N MET A 90 -1.97 3.72 4.18
CA MET A 90 -3.29 4.26 4.47
C MET A 90 -3.81 4.93 3.20
N TRP A 91 -4.83 4.33 2.62
CA TRP A 91 -5.42 4.77 1.35
C TRP A 91 -6.40 5.90 1.60
N GLU A 92 -6.14 7.04 1.01
CA GLU A 92 -6.98 8.23 1.18
C GLU A 92 -8.39 8.04 0.63
N THR A 93 -8.51 7.14 -0.31
CA THR A 93 -9.77 6.79 -1.00
C THR A 93 -10.83 6.17 -0.09
N THR A 94 -10.42 5.42 0.94
CA THR A 94 -11.31 4.71 1.87
C THR A 94 -11.01 4.98 3.34
N GLY A 95 -9.77 5.30 3.68
CA GLY A 95 -9.32 5.47 5.07
C GLY A 95 -9.24 6.92 5.57
N ARG A 96 -9.59 7.92 4.74
CA ARG A 96 -9.44 9.35 5.09
C ARG A 96 -10.10 9.71 6.41
N GLU A 97 -11.36 9.37 6.60
CA GLU A 97 -12.11 9.72 7.82
C GLU A 97 -11.46 9.13 9.08
N ALA A 98 -11.08 7.85 9.01
CA ALA A 98 -10.42 7.16 10.12
C ALA A 98 -9.04 7.78 10.42
N MET A 99 -8.27 8.13 9.40
CA MET A 99 -6.99 8.82 9.53
C MET A 99 -7.17 10.21 10.16
N ASP A 100 -8.12 11.00 9.67
CA ASP A 100 -8.36 12.36 10.16
C ASP A 100 -8.83 12.33 11.63
N ALA A 101 -9.72 11.40 11.97
CA ALA A 101 -10.15 11.20 13.35
C ALA A 101 -8.99 10.80 14.27
N ALA A 102 -8.16 9.84 13.85
CA ALA A 102 -7.02 9.38 14.65
C ALA A 102 -5.95 10.47 14.81
N THR A 103 -5.63 11.20 13.73
CA THR A 103 -4.63 12.30 13.79
C THR A 103 -5.11 13.48 14.61
N ALA A 104 -6.41 13.77 14.62
CA ALA A 104 -7.01 14.81 15.46
C ALA A 104 -6.83 14.54 16.97
N THR A 105 -6.62 13.29 17.38
CA THR A 105 -6.31 12.94 18.77
C THR A 105 -4.92 13.39 19.21
N GLY A 106 -4.02 13.69 18.27
CA GLY A 106 -2.60 13.95 18.49
C GLY A 106 -1.77 12.71 18.90
N LYS A 107 -2.38 11.52 18.91
CA LYS A 107 -1.72 10.25 19.24
C LYS A 107 -1.19 9.52 17.99
N VAL A 108 -1.75 9.82 16.82
CA VAL A 108 -1.33 9.32 15.52
C VAL A 108 -0.83 10.47 14.68
N GLU A 109 0.25 10.25 13.94
CA GLU A 109 0.86 11.22 13.04
C GLU A 109 0.78 10.72 11.59
N ASN A 110 0.45 11.64 10.66
CA ASN A 110 0.64 11.42 9.24
C ASN A 110 2.13 11.65 8.90
N MET A 111 2.82 10.58 8.50
CA MET A 111 4.25 10.57 8.19
C MET A 111 4.56 10.90 6.72
N GLY A 112 3.57 11.37 5.98
CA GLY A 112 3.72 11.75 4.57
C GLY A 112 3.33 10.65 3.58
N PRO A 113 3.20 11.00 2.29
CA PRO A 113 2.80 10.06 1.24
C PRO A 113 3.89 9.03 0.96
N THR A 114 3.48 7.87 0.48
CA THR A 114 4.39 6.82 -0.02
C THR A 114 4.98 7.14 -1.38
N GLY A 115 4.43 8.12 -2.10
CA GLY A 115 4.71 8.40 -3.52
C GLY A 115 3.71 7.76 -4.48
N MET A 116 2.95 6.77 -4.02
CA MET A 116 1.90 6.14 -4.82
C MET A 116 0.60 6.97 -4.81
N LYS A 117 -0.10 6.97 -5.94
CA LYS A 117 -1.43 7.54 -6.11
C LYS A 117 -2.49 6.45 -6.00
N ALA A 118 -3.47 6.68 -5.15
CA ALA A 118 -4.59 5.76 -4.93
C ALA A 118 -5.75 6.04 -5.88
N LYS A 119 -6.25 5.01 -6.51
CA LYS A 119 -7.54 4.99 -7.17
C LYS A 119 -8.25 3.70 -6.80
N GLU A 120 -9.49 3.80 -6.34
CA GLU A 120 -10.37 2.67 -6.04
C GLU A 120 -11.75 3.02 -6.59
N GLU A 121 -12.34 2.14 -7.37
CA GLU A 121 -13.70 2.35 -7.87
C GLU A 121 -14.29 1.04 -8.44
N TRP A 122 -15.57 1.03 -8.75
CA TRP A 122 -16.23 -0.02 -9.47
C TRP A 122 -15.66 -0.14 -10.88
N TRP A 123 -15.37 -1.37 -11.28
CA TRP A 123 -14.73 -1.67 -12.55
C TRP A 123 -15.42 -2.86 -13.22
N TYR A 124 -15.42 -2.86 -14.54
CA TYR A 124 -16.01 -3.94 -15.34
C TYR A 124 -15.19 -4.20 -16.60
N PRO A 125 -15.14 -5.47 -17.11
CA PRO A 125 -14.55 -5.76 -18.41
C PRO A 125 -15.34 -5.11 -19.55
N THR A 126 -14.63 -4.60 -20.56
CA THR A 126 -15.26 -3.85 -21.70
C THR A 126 -16.34 -4.63 -22.42
N TYR A 127 -16.28 -5.98 -22.47
CA TYR A 127 -17.32 -6.80 -23.07
C TYR A 127 -18.70 -6.65 -22.39
N MET A 128 -18.76 -6.12 -21.18
CA MET A 128 -20.03 -5.85 -20.51
C MET A 128 -20.82 -4.69 -21.11
N LYS A 129 -20.19 -3.80 -21.89
CA LYS A 129 -20.89 -2.67 -22.57
C LYS A 129 -21.95 -3.16 -23.56
N GLU A 130 -21.78 -4.33 -24.13
CA GLU A 130 -22.80 -4.94 -25.01
C GLU A 130 -24.03 -5.39 -24.23
N LYS A 131 -23.83 -5.85 -22.98
CA LYS A 131 -24.90 -6.38 -22.12
C LYS A 131 -25.55 -5.31 -21.26
N CYS A 132 -24.82 -4.24 -20.92
CA CYS A 132 -25.29 -3.08 -20.16
C CYS A 132 -24.98 -1.80 -20.95
N PRO A 133 -25.81 -1.46 -21.96
CA PRO A 133 -25.62 -0.24 -22.75
C PRO A 133 -25.72 1.01 -21.89
N GLY A 134 -24.79 1.96 -22.10
CA GLY A 134 -24.71 3.20 -21.33
C GLY A 134 -23.52 3.26 -20.39
N LEU A 135 -22.89 2.11 -20.06
CA LEU A 135 -21.60 2.13 -19.38
C LEU A 135 -20.56 2.90 -20.25
N PRO A 136 -19.66 3.69 -19.62
CA PRO A 136 -19.28 3.72 -18.21
C PRO A 136 -20.17 4.57 -17.30
N ASN A 137 -21.17 5.30 -17.80
CA ASN A 137 -22.01 6.15 -16.96
C ASN A 137 -22.79 5.28 -15.95
N TRP A 138 -22.68 5.61 -14.66
CA TRP A 138 -23.31 4.90 -13.57
C TRP A 138 -24.86 4.83 -13.68
N ASP A 139 -25.52 5.82 -14.31
CA ASP A 139 -26.96 5.80 -14.53
C ASP A 139 -27.43 4.56 -15.32
N ALA A 140 -26.57 3.98 -16.14
CA ALA A 140 -26.87 2.73 -16.84
C ALA A 140 -27.18 1.59 -15.86
N LEU A 141 -26.54 1.57 -14.70
CA LEU A 141 -26.72 0.55 -13.65
C LEU A 141 -28.14 0.57 -13.05
N LYS A 142 -28.88 1.67 -13.16
CA LYS A 142 -30.28 1.77 -12.70
C LYS A 142 -31.27 0.97 -13.54
N THR A 143 -30.86 0.56 -14.74
CA THR A 143 -31.77 -0.13 -15.66
C THR A 143 -31.89 -1.61 -15.30
N ASP A 144 -33.10 -2.17 -15.47
CA ASP A 144 -33.35 -3.60 -15.28
C ASP A 144 -32.44 -4.46 -16.16
N ALA A 145 -32.14 -4.00 -17.39
CA ALA A 145 -31.26 -4.70 -18.31
C ALA A 145 -29.84 -4.83 -17.78
N CYS A 146 -29.30 -3.79 -17.14
CA CYS A 146 -27.99 -3.85 -16.51
C CYS A 146 -27.99 -4.68 -15.22
N ALA A 147 -29.03 -4.55 -14.38
CA ALA A 147 -29.17 -5.39 -13.21
C ALA A 147 -29.21 -6.88 -13.59
N GLU A 148 -30.04 -7.24 -14.59
CA GLU A 148 -30.11 -8.60 -15.11
C GLU A 148 -28.76 -9.07 -15.69
N ALA A 149 -28.06 -8.20 -16.46
CA ALA A 149 -26.78 -8.51 -17.07
C ALA A 149 -25.68 -8.83 -16.04
N PHE A 150 -25.74 -8.24 -14.84
CA PHE A 150 -24.79 -8.49 -13.75
C PHE A 150 -25.35 -9.43 -12.67
N SER A 151 -26.57 -9.94 -12.81
CA SER A 151 -27.19 -10.80 -11.80
C SER A 151 -26.50 -12.18 -11.77
N THR A 152 -26.57 -12.80 -10.60
CA THR A 152 -26.13 -14.19 -10.38
C THR A 152 -27.30 -14.99 -9.78
N ALA A 153 -27.13 -16.31 -9.65
CA ALA A 153 -28.12 -17.13 -8.98
C ALA A 153 -28.38 -16.71 -7.51
N GLU A 154 -27.42 -16.07 -6.89
CA GLU A 154 -27.49 -15.60 -5.51
C GLU A 154 -28.24 -14.27 -5.41
N THR A 155 -28.02 -13.35 -6.35
CA THR A 155 -28.53 -11.98 -6.26
C THR A 155 -29.77 -11.70 -7.10
N ALA A 156 -30.15 -12.58 -8.04
CA ALA A 156 -31.28 -12.35 -8.93
C ALA A 156 -32.58 -12.00 -8.19
N PRO A 157 -33.35 -10.99 -8.63
CA PRO A 157 -33.21 -10.27 -9.90
C PRO A 157 -32.22 -9.09 -9.87
N LYS A 158 -31.56 -8.82 -8.76
CA LYS A 158 -30.60 -7.73 -8.61
C LYS A 158 -29.28 -8.06 -9.31
N GLY A 159 -28.60 -7.04 -9.81
CA GLY A 159 -27.21 -7.14 -10.22
C GLY A 159 -26.30 -7.43 -9.04
N ARG A 160 -25.18 -8.10 -9.25
CA ARG A 160 -24.14 -8.30 -8.24
C ARG A 160 -23.00 -7.31 -8.45
N TYR A 161 -22.65 -6.62 -7.38
CA TYR A 161 -21.35 -5.98 -7.25
C TYR A 161 -20.49 -6.78 -6.29
N LEU A 162 -19.26 -7.15 -6.71
CA LEU A 162 -18.30 -7.85 -5.87
C LEU A 162 -17.37 -6.84 -5.23
N GLY A 163 -17.64 -6.49 -3.98
CA GLY A 163 -16.86 -5.55 -3.17
C GLY A 163 -15.59 -6.18 -2.59
N GLY A 164 -14.68 -5.34 -2.12
CA GLY A 164 -13.54 -5.76 -1.31
C GLY A 164 -13.95 -6.38 0.03
N PRO A 165 -13.01 -6.94 0.80
CA PRO A 165 -13.28 -7.39 2.16
C PRO A 165 -13.95 -6.31 3.01
N VAL A 166 -14.92 -6.70 3.84
CA VAL A 166 -15.66 -5.76 4.70
C VAL A 166 -14.74 -4.92 5.59
N THR A 167 -13.61 -5.48 6.01
CA THR A 167 -12.60 -4.81 6.85
C THR A 167 -11.89 -3.63 6.16
N TRP A 168 -12.00 -3.54 4.82
CA TRP A 168 -11.43 -2.42 4.07
C TRP A 168 -12.32 -1.16 4.12
N GLY A 169 -13.62 -1.31 4.37
CA GLY A 169 -14.61 -0.24 4.24
C GLY A 169 -14.99 -0.03 2.77
N GLY A 170 -15.27 1.20 2.39
CA GLY A 170 -15.46 1.60 0.99
C GLY A 170 -16.82 2.13 0.63
N PHE A 171 -17.80 2.02 1.53
CA PHE A 171 -19.14 2.65 1.40
C PHE A 171 -19.94 2.18 0.17
N ASP A 172 -19.73 0.94 -0.29
CA ASP A 172 -20.38 0.43 -1.49
C ASP A 172 -21.84 0.05 -1.23
N ASP A 173 -22.17 -0.45 -0.02
CA ASP A 173 -23.56 -0.69 0.41
C ASP A 173 -24.34 0.62 0.49
N GLU A 174 -23.74 1.64 1.12
CA GLU A 174 -24.31 2.99 1.22
C GLU A 174 -24.52 3.61 -0.16
N ARG A 175 -23.57 3.43 -1.07
CA ARG A 175 -23.68 3.93 -2.45
C ARG A 175 -24.81 3.25 -3.22
N VAL A 176 -24.95 1.93 -3.09
CA VAL A 176 -26.07 1.18 -3.71
C VAL A 176 -27.40 1.74 -3.24
N GLU A 177 -27.54 2.01 -1.94
CA GLU A 177 -28.75 2.57 -1.36
C GLU A 177 -28.95 4.04 -1.75
N ALA A 178 -27.90 4.87 -1.64
CA ALA A 178 -27.96 6.30 -1.96
C ALA A 178 -28.31 6.59 -3.42
N LEU A 179 -27.79 5.80 -4.35
CA LEU A 179 -28.06 5.93 -5.77
C LEU A 179 -29.27 5.12 -6.26
N ASP A 180 -29.98 4.42 -5.36
CA ASP A 180 -31.12 3.53 -5.68
C ASP A 180 -30.76 2.55 -6.83
N LEU A 181 -29.62 1.86 -6.67
CA LEU A 181 -29.18 0.88 -7.65
C LEU A 181 -29.81 -0.47 -7.38
N PRO A 182 -30.38 -1.15 -8.40
CA PRO A 182 -30.92 -2.51 -8.24
C PRO A 182 -29.80 -3.56 -8.16
N PHE A 183 -28.85 -3.36 -7.24
CA PHE A 183 -27.69 -4.19 -7.02
C PHE A 183 -27.64 -4.72 -5.59
N GLU A 184 -26.89 -5.78 -5.42
CA GLU A 184 -26.53 -6.34 -4.12
C GLU A 184 -25.01 -6.38 -4.02
N VAL A 185 -24.46 -5.89 -2.90
CA VAL A 185 -23.03 -5.94 -2.62
C VAL A 185 -22.69 -7.29 -2.02
N ILE A 186 -21.81 -8.03 -2.67
CA ILE A 186 -21.25 -9.27 -2.15
C ILE A 186 -19.76 -9.02 -1.89
N HIS A 187 -19.33 -9.14 -0.64
CA HIS A 187 -17.96 -8.89 -0.27
C HIS A 187 -17.08 -10.11 -0.47
N ALA A 188 -15.96 -9.93 -1.16
CA ALA A 188 -14.90 -10.94 -1.23
C ALA A 188 -14.28 -11.14 0.17
N GLY A 189 -13.89 -12.37 0.48
CA GLY A 189 -13.27 -12.66 1.78
C GLY A 189 -11.81 -12.20 1.89
N THR A 190 -11.12 -12.06 0.75
CA THR A 190 -9.71 -11.64 0.64
C THR A 190 -9.45 -10.97 -0.70
N ASP A 191 -8.34 -10.23 -0.81
CA ASP A 191 -7.81 -9.71 -2.05
C ASP A 191 -7.65 -10.79 -3.13
N ALA A 192 -7.00 -11.88 -2.77
CA ALA A 192 -6.78 -13.01 -3.69
C ALA A 192 -8.09 -13.61 -4.22
N ALA A 193 -9.14 -13.69 -3.39
CA ALA A 193 -10.44 -14.18 -3.82
C ALA A 193 -11.13 -13.22 -4.80
N LEU A 194 -11.04 -11.92 -4.55
CA LEU A 194 -11.58 -10.87 -5.41
C LEU A 194 -11.01 -10.98 -6.84
N PHE A 195 -9.69 -11.05 -6.95
CA PHE A 195 -9.03 -11.08 -8.26
C PHE A 195 -9.02 -12.46 -8.92
N ALA A 196 -9.09 -13.55 -8.16
CA ALA A 196 -9.33 -14.89 -8.72
C ALA A 196 -10.71 -14.97 -9.40
N GLU A 197 -11.73 -14.33 -8.84
CA GLU A 197 -13.05 -14.26 -9.46
C GLU A 197 -13.04 -13.41 -10.74
N LEU A 198 -12.32 -12.26 -10.72
CA LEU A 198 -12.11 -11.47 -11.94
C LEU A 198 -11.45 -12.31 -13.04
N GLU A 199 -10.35 -13.00 -12.73
CA GLU A 199 -9.64 -13.85 -13.69
C GLU A 199 -10.55 -14.93 -14.28
N SER A 200 -11.29 -15.63 -13.42
CA SER A 200 -12.24 -16.67 -13.81
C SER A 200 -13.38 -16.12 -14.69
N ALA A 201 -13.94 -14.97 -14.33
CA ALA A 201 -14.99 -14.32 -15.11
C ALA A 201 -14.47 -13.86 -16.48
N TYR A 202 -13.30 -13.22 -16.51
CA TYR A 202 -12.69 -12.70 -17.73
C TYR A 202 -12.39 -13.82 -18.75
N GLN A 203 -11.81 -14.94 -18.30
CA GLN A 203 -11.53 -16.10 -19.16
C GLN A 203 -12.79 -16.68 -19.81
N ARG A 204 -13.94 -16.61 -19.14
CA ARG A 204 -15.22 -17.15 -19.62
C ARG A 204 -16.11 -16.08 -20.26
N GLN A 205 -15.68 -14.83 -20.29
CA GLN A 205 -16.50 -13.66 -20.64
C GLN A 205 -17.84 -13.64 -19.86
N ALA A 206 -17.77 -14.07 -18.59
CA ALA A 206 -18.89 -14.05 -17.68
C ALA A 206 -19.09 -12.63 -17.10
N PRO A 207 -20.33 -12.28 -16.74
CA PRO A 207 -20.61 -11.00 -16.13
C PRO A 207 -19.86 -10.81 -14.81
N ILE A 208 -19.19 -9.65 -14.66
CA ILE A 208 -18.60 -9.22 -13.40
C ILE A 208 -18.53 -7.69 -13.32
N LEU A 209 -18.91 -7.15 -12.19
CA LEU A 209 -18.73 -5.78 -11.75
C LEU A 209 -18.10 -5.85 -10.36
N LEU A 210 -16.93 -5.24 -10.17
CA LEU A 210 -16.19 -5.46 -8.94
C LEU A 210 -15.38 -4.25 -8.52
N TRP A 211 -14.95 -4.26 -7.25
CA TRP A 211 -13.93 -3.37 -6.73
C TRP A 211 -12.59 -3.64 -7.41
N VAL A 212 -12.00 -2.60 -7.97
CA VAL A 212 -10.62 -2.63 -8.44
C VAL A 212 -9.89 -1.41 -7.90
N TYR A 213 -8.59 -1.51 -7.76
CA TYR A 213 -7.74 -0.43 -7.26
C TYR A 213 -6.42 -0.33 -8.03
N ALA A 214 -5.76 0.80 -7.90
CA ALA A 214 -4.43 1.07 -8.42
C ALA A 214 -3.58 1.76 -7.34
N PRO A 215 -2.29 1.35 -7.17
CA PRO A 215 -1.53 0.43 -8.03
C PRO A 215 -1.96 -1.04 -7.88
N HIS A 216 -2.21 -1.70 -9.00
CA HIS A 216 -2.50 -3.13 -9.10
C HIS A 216 -2.34 -3.60 -10.56
N TRP A 217 -2.04 -4.90 -10.78
CA TRP A 217 -1.88 -5.47 -12.11
C TRP A 217 -3.18 -5.57 -12.92
N ALA A 218 -4.33 -5.69 -12.25
CA ALA A 218 -5.58 -6.01 -12.92
C ALA A 218 -6.01 -4.99 -13.98
N PRO A 219 -5.99 -3.66 -13.74
CA PRO A 219 -6.35 -2.68 -14.75
C PRO A 219 -5.37 -2.63 -15.94
N ALA A 220 -4.14 -3.12 -15.76
CA ALA A 220 -3.15 -3.18 -16.83
C ALA A 220 -3.23 -4.48 -17.63
N LYS A 221 -3.66 -5.58 -16.99
CA LYS A 221 -3.74 -6.92 -17.61
C LYS A 221 -5.02 -7.13 -18.42
N TYR A 222 -6.14 -6.59 -17.95
CA TYR A 222 -7.46 -6.82 -18.52
C TYR A 222 -8.03 -5.56 -19.18
N GLU A 223 -8.66 -5.72 -20.33
CA GLU A 223 -9.43 -4.66 -20.98
C GLU A 223 -10.72 -4.42 -20.20
N GLY A 224 -10.79 -3.29 -19.51
CA GLY A 224 -11.94 -2.91 -18.72
C GLY A 224 -11.96 -1.42 -18.45
N GLU A 225 -13.06 -0.94 -17.88
CA GLU A 225 -13.28 0.47 -17.60
C GLU A 225 -13.83 0.66 -16.19
N TRP A 226 -13.57 1.83 -15.65
CA TRP A 226 -14.13 2.30 -14.39
C TRP A 226 -15.55 2.80 -14.62
N VAL A 227 -16.45 2.55 -13.67
CA VAL A 227 -17.77 3.19 -13.67
C VAL A 227 -17.56 4.67 -13.36
N GLU A 228 -18.19 5.53 -14.15
CA GLU A 228 -18.15 6.99 -13.98
C GLU A 228 -19.34 7.43 -13.11
N PHE A 229 -19.09 7.51 -11.79
CA PHE A 229 -20.02 8.08 -10.81
C PHE A 229 -19.96 9.62 -10.82
N PRO A 230 -20.93 10.31 -10.16
CA PRO A 230 -20.78 11.73 -9.89
C PRO A 230 -19.45 12.03 -9.21
N GLU A 231 -18.83 13.17 -9.55
CA GLU A 231 -17.51 13.51 -9.02
C GLU A 231 -17.56 13.61 -7.48
N TYR A 232 -16.53 13.04 -6.84
CA TYR A 232 -16.38 13.13 -5.40
C TYR A 232 -16.20 14.58 -4.94
N THR A 233 -16.92 14.95 -3.89
CA THR A 233 -16.67 16.13 -3.07
C THR A 233 -16.75 15.74 -1.58
N ALA A 234 -16.17 16.54 -0.70
CA ALA A 234 -16.25 16.28 0.73
C ALA A 234 -17.72 16.31 1.24
N GLU A 235 -18.56 17.16 0.61
CA GLU A 235 -19.97 17.29 0.93
C GLU A 235 -20.75 16.01 0.59
N CYS A 236 -20.42 15.34 -0.51
CA CYS A 236 -21.05 14.07 -0.91
C CYS A 236 -20.95 12.99 0.18
N TYR A 237 -19.85 12.97 0.92
CA TYR A 237 -19.63 12.00 2.00
C TYR A 237 -20.13 12.51 3.36
N GLY A 238 -20.13 13.82 3.57
CA GLY A 238 -20.42 14.43 4.87
C GLY A 238 -21.78 15.10 4.99
N ASP A 239 -22.48 15.40 3.89
CA ASP A 239 -23.77 16.12 3.87
C ASP A 239 -24.82 15.33 3.09
N PRO A 240 -25.77 14.66 3.77
CA PRO A 240 -26.82 13.90 3.10
C PRO A 240 -27.72 14.74 2.16
N SER A 241 -27.74 16.07 2.30
CA SER A 241 -28.52 16.95 1.40
C SER A 241 -27.83 17.24 0.08
N TRP A 242 -26.61 16.75 -0.12
CA TRP A 242 -25.86 16.90 -1.36
C TRP A 242 -26.25 15.78 -2.37
N GLY A 243 -26.12 16.09 -3.64
CA GLY A 243 -26.22 15.10 -4.71
C GLY A 243 -27.62 14.75 -5.15
N SER A 244 -27.83 13.55 -5.66
CA SER A 244 -29.06 13.11 -6.28
C SER A 244 -30.09 12.56 -5.27
N ASN A 245 -29.63 12.13 -4.09
CA ASN A 245 -30.48 11.66 -3.01
C ASN A 245 -30.28 12.52 -1.76
N PRO A 246 -31.19 13.50 -1.50
CA PRO A 246 -30.98 14.46 -0.42
C PRO A 246 -31.16 13.88 1.00
N ASP A 247 -31.48 12.61 1.11
CA ASP A 247 -31.65 11.94 2.39
C ASP A 247 -30.45 11.05 2.77
N MET A 248 -29.49 10.87 1.86
CA MET A 248 -28.35 9.95 2.04
C MET A 248 -27.03 10.53 1.53
N ALA A 249 -25.95 10.24 2.25
CA ALA A 249 -24.58 10.48 1.80
C ALA A 249 -24.07 9.33 0.92
N TYR A 250 -22.90 9.49 0.34
CA TYR A 250 -22.19 8.51 -0.51
C TYR A 250 -22.80 8.28 -1.91
N ASP A 251 -23.55 9.22 -2.43
CA ASP A 251 -24.12 9.15 -3.78
C ASP A 251 -23.19 9.67 -4.89
N CYS A 252 -21.89 9.58 -4.68
CA CYS A 252 -20.84 9.94 -5.64
C CYS A 252 -19.74 8.85 -5.74
N GLY A 253 -18.75 9.07 -6.62
CA GLY A 253 -17.57 8.24 -6.76
C GLY A 253 -16.65 8.30 -5.56
N LYS A 254 -15.66 7.40 -5.52
CA LYS A 254 -14.60 7.44 -4.51
C LYS A 254 -13.62 8.60 -4.81
N PRO A 255 -12.99 9.20 -3.78
CA PRO A 255 -11.95 10.20 -4.01
C PRO A 255 -10.77 9.58 -4.75
N PHE A 256 -10.06 10.38 -5.52
CA PHE A 256 -8.72 10.08 -5.98
C PHE A 256 -7.74 10.68 -4.97
N GLY A 257 -6.71 9.95 -4.55
CA GLY A 257 -5.86 10.42 -3.48
C GLY A 257 -4.45 9.88 -3.45
N GLU A 258 -3.83 10.01 -2.29
CA GLU A 258 -2.52 9.49 -1.96
C GLU A 258 -2.64 8.19 -1.15
N ILE A 259 -1.54 7.43 -1.10
CA ILE A 259 -1.35 6.39 -0.10
C ILE A 259 -0.36 6.95 0.92
N TRP A 260 -0.80 7.04 2.18
CA TRP A 260 -0.07 7.69 3.26
C TRP A 260 0.61 6.66 4.17
N LYS A 261 1.69 7.08 4.80
CA LYS A 261 2.27 6.41 5.97
C LYS A 261 1.72 7.08 7.22
N VAL A 262 1.23 6.30 8.16
CA VAL A 262 0.73 6.82 9.43
C VAL A 262 1.35 6.04 10.58
N GLY A 263 1.51 6.68 11.73
CA GLY A 263 2.13 6.01 12.86
C GLY A 263 1.77 6.62 14.21
N TRP A 264 2.03 5.86 15.25
CA TRP A 264 1.97 6.33 16.61
C TRP A 264 2.89 7.54 16.82
N ALA A 265 2.38 8.62 17.40
CA ALA A 265 3.13 9.87 17.56
C ALA A 265 4.43 9.70 18.37
N GLY A 266 4.52 8.68 19.23
CA GLY A 266 5.72 8.37 20.00
C GLY A 266 6.88 7.75 19.20
N VAL A 267 6.69 7.37 17.93
CA VAL A 267 7.76 6.82 17.08
C VAL A 267 8.91 7.80 16.96
N LYS A 268 8.61 9.08 16.76
CA LYS A 268 9.60 10.16 16.64
C LYS A 268 10.52 10.30 17.85
N ASP A 269 9.96 10.12 19.04
CA ASP A 269 10.73 10.27 20.28
C ASP A 269 11.53 9.01 20.62
N LYS A 270 10.98 7.84 20.30
CA LYS A 270 11.56 6.55 20.68
C LYS A 270 12.58 6.03 19.67
N TRP A 271 12.34 6.25 18.37
CA TRP A 271 13.19 5.81 17.25
C TRP A 271 13.31 6.93 16.19
N PRO A 272 13.94 8.07 16.52
CA PRO A 272 14.01 9.21 15.60
C PRO A 272 14.63 8.88 14.24
N GLY A 273 15.67 8.06 14.19
CA GLY A 273 16.27 7.65 12.91
C GLY A 273 15.34 6.77 12.08
N ALA A 274 14.59 5.85 12.71
CA ALA A 274 13.57 5.06 12.00
C ALA A 274 12.41 5.94 11.52
N TYR A 275 11.98 6.92 12.33
CA TYR A 275 10.98 7.89 11.94
C TYR A 275 11.37 8.65 10.67
N ASP A 276 12.60 9.14 10.60
CA ASP A 276 13.12 9.85 9.43
C ASP A 276 13.19 8.91 8.20
N ALA A 277 13.63 7.66 8.38
CA ALA A 277 13.65 6.65 7.32
C ALA A 277 12.25 6.34 6.77
N ILE A 278 11.26 6.17 7.65
CA ILE A 278 9.87 5.93 7.26
C ILE A 278 9.33 7.13 6.49
N LYS A 279 9.59 8.35 6.93
CA LYS A 279 9.16 9.57 6.20
C LYS A 279 9.80 9.68 4.84
N ALA A 280 11.08 9.31 4.71
CA ALA A 280 11.82 9.37 3.44
C ALA A 280 11.41 8.28 2.44
N PHE A 281 10.75 7.20 2.90
CA PHE A 281 10.29 6.13 2.01
C PHE A 281 9.42 6.68 0.89
N SER A 282 9.75 6.32 -0.35
CA SER A 282 8.99 6.68 -1.53
C SER A 282 9.15 5.63 -2.63
N ILE A 283 8.01 5.24 -3.24
CA ILE A 283 7.91 4.34 -4.38
C ILE A 283 6.74 4.79 -5.26
N ASP A 284 6.82 4.57 -6.56
CA ASP A 284 5.74 4.97 -7.47
C ASP A 284 4.81 3.80 -7.84
N ASN A 285 3.72 4.13 -8.55
CA ASN A 285 2.71 3.16 -8.97
C ASN A 285 3.27 2.10 -9.93
N ASP A 286 4.19 2.48 -10.82
CA ASP A 286 4.73 1.56 -11.83
C ASP A 286 5.64 0.52 -11.17
N GLU A 287 6.51 0.96 -10.25
CA GLU A 287 7.36 0.06 -9.47
C GLU A 287 6.53 -0.90 -8.61
N MET A 288 5.51 -0.38 -7.91
CA MET A 288 4.64 -1.21 -7.07
C MET A 288 3.83 -2.18 -7.92
N GLY A 289 3.23 -1.72 -9.02
CA GLY A 289 2.47 -2.58 -9.94
C GLY A 289 3.30 -3.72 -10.52
N ALA A 290 4.58 -3.45 -10.84
CA ALA A 290 5.51 -4.49 -11.29
C ALA A 290 5.78 -5.53 -10.21
N MET A 291 6.03 -5.11 -8.96
CA MET A 291 6.29 -6.03 -7.85
C MET A 291 5.05 -6.85 -7.48
N ILE A 292 3.85 -6.24 -7.50
CA ILE A 292 2.59 -6.98 -7.28
C ILE A 292 2.41 -8.04 -8.38
N THR A 293 2.73 -7.70 -9.63
CA THR A 293 2.69 -8.66 -10.75
C THR A 293 3.61 -9.86 -10.52
N GLU A 294 4.84 -9.62 -10.04
CA GLU A 294 5.78 -10.69 -9.75
C GLU A 294 5.27 -11.66 -8.66
N VAL A 295 4.57 -11.13 -7.66
CA VAL A 295 3.97 -11.96 -6.60
C VAL A 295 2.74 -12.70 -7.11
N ASP A 296 1.75 -11.96 -7.60
CA ASP A 296 0.41 -12.51 -7.86
C ASP A 296 0.32 -13.34 -9.14
N LEU A 297 1.07 -12.95 -10.17
CA LEU A 297 0.99 -13.61 -11.48
C LEU A 297 2.18 -14.53 -11.76
N ASP A 298 3.39 -14.14 -11.35
CA ASP A 298 4.60 -14.96 -11.55
C ASP A 298 4.83 -15.96 -10.41
N GLY A 299 4.07 -15.86 -9.32
CA GLY A 299 4.10 -16.78 -8.17
C GLY A 299 5.36 -16.67 -7.31
N LYS A 300 6.05 -15.53 -7.33
CA LYS A 300 7.16 -15.27 -6.41
C LYS A 300 6.63 -14.97 -5.01
N THR A 301 7.45 -15.25 -3.98
CA THR A 301 7.09 -14.81 -2.63
C THR A 301 7.36 -13.33 -2.44
N VAL A 302 6.62 -12.68 -1.53
CA VAL A 302 6.84 -11.27 -1.16
C VAL A 302 8.28 -11.04 -0.74
N GLU A 303 8.85 -11.95 0.07
CA GLU A 303 10.23 -11.84 0.55
C GLU A 303 11.25 -11.90 -0.61
N ALA A 304 11.00 -12.71 -1.62
CA ALA A 304 11.90 -12.81 -2.79
C ALA A 304 11.86 -11.52 -3.63
N VAL A 305 10.67 -10.95 -3.85
CA VAL A 305 10.49 -9.69 -4.59
C VAL A 305 11.13 -8.52 -3.81
N VAL A 306 10.89 -8.45 -2.50
CA VAL A 306 11.48 -7.44 -1.62
C VAL A 306 13.01 -7.55 -1.59
N ALA A 307 13.57 -8.75 -1.47
CA ALA A 307 15.02 -8.96 -1.45
C ALA A 307 15.67 -8.53 -2.77
N ASP A 308 15.02 -8.82 -3.90
CA ASP A 308 15.49 -8.40 -5.24
C ASP A 308 15.47 -6.87 -5.37
N TRP A 309 14.36 -6.23 -4.97
CA TRP A 309 14.24 -4.77 -5.00
C TRP A 309 15.29 -4.09 -4.11
N ILE A 310 15.46 -4.56 -2.87
CA ILE A 310 16.46 -4.06 -1.92
C ILE A 310 17.88 -4.17 -2.50
N GLY A 311 18.20 -5.29 -3.16
CA GLY A 311 19.51 -5.50 -3.79
C GLY A 311 19.78 -4.57 -4.98
N LYS A 312 18.75 -4.26 -5.77
CA LYS A 312 18.85 -3.39 -6.95
C LYS A 312 18.81 -1.89 -6.61
N ASN A 313 18.26 -1.51 -5.47
CA ASN A 313 17.99 -0.12 -5.10
C ASN A 313 18.79 0.35 -3.88
N GLU A 314 19.96 -0.24 -3.59
CA GLU A 314 20.76 0.10 -2.42
C GLU A 314 21.11 1.59 -2.35
N ALA A 315 21.48 2.21 -3.46
CA ALA A 315 21.76 3.64 -3.53
C ALA A 315 20.58 4.52 -3.13
N ARG A 316 19.34 4.05 -3.36
CA ARG A 316 18.10 4.79 -3.04
C ARG A 316 17.72 4.63 -1.58
N TRP A 317 17.55 3.39 -1.10
CA TRP A 317 17.09 3.18 0.27
C TRP A 317 18.15 3.55 1.33
N SER A 318 19.46 3.51 0.99
CA SER A 318 20.50 3.98 1.90
C SER A 318 20.42 5.48 2.20
N GLU A 319 19.80 6.27 1.31
CA GLU A 319 19.53 7.68 1.58
C GLU A 319 18.46 7.88 2.64
N TRP A 320 17.54 6.92 2.82
CA TRP A 320 16.47 7.00 3.81
C TRP A 320 16.96 6.80 5.24
N ILE A 321 18.09 6.13 5.43
CA ILE A 321 18.68 5.78 6.74
C ILE A 321 19.95 6.56 7.08
N LYS A 322 20.08 7.79 6.55
CA LYS A 322 21.24 8.66 6.81
C LYS A 322 21.14 9.41 8.12
#